data_a5bc748ea084f2ca6df3aa976c64169f
#
_entry.id   a5bc748ea084f2ca6df3aa976c64169f
#
_cell.length_a   1.000
_cell.length_b   1.000
_cell.length_c   1.000
_cell.angle_alpha   90.00
_cell.angle_beta   90.00
_cell.angle_gamma   90.00
#
_symmetry.space_group_name_H-M   'P 1'
#
loop_
_entity.id
_entity.type
_entity.pdbx_description
1 polymer ?
#
loop_
_entity_poly.entity_id
_entity_poly.type
_entity_poly.pdbx_seq_one_letter_code
_entity_poly.pdbx_strand_id
1 'polypeptide(L)'
;DHFRGFDEYYSIPYGAKTAANGTWEKGPGIHLFHRMKEVLGERKVIAEDLGYVTDSVKQLVADTGFPGMKVLEFAFDSRDTGCTNDYLPHNYPENCAAYTGTHDNETLVGWFNSITKEEMENARDYLCDHYTPKKHLHWPFISLVMRSRANLCIIPIQDYLGYDNTSRMNRPSTVGINWRWRITEKELSK
;
A
#
# COMPACT_ATOMS: atom_id res chain seq x y z
N ASP A 1 6.64 -8.53 -5.46
CA ASP A 1 7.37 -7.29 -5.16
C ASP A 1 7.00 -6.17 -6.13
N HIS A 2 7.66 -4.99 -5.99
CA HIS A 2 7.31 -3.78 -6.72
C HIS A 2 7.28 -3.99 -8.23
N PHE A 3 6.21 -3.53 -8.88
CA PHE A 3 5.96 -3.73 -10.31
C PHE A 3 7.04 -3.10 -11.21
N ARG A 4 7.75 -2.07 -10.70
CA ARG A 4 8.89 -1.46 -11.38
C ARG A 4 9.96 -2.47 -11.80
N GLY A 5 10.18 -3.54 -11.02
CA GLY A 5 11.16 -4.57 -11.34
C GLY A 5 10.91 -5.29 -12.66
N PHE A 6 9.68 -5.22 -13.21
CA PHE A 6 9.37 -5.76 -14.53
C PHE A 6 9.67 -4.78 -15.66
N ASP A 7 9.75 -3.47 -15.40
CA ASP A 7 10.18 -2.45 -16.36
C ASP A 7 11.70 -2.31 -16.35
N GLU A 8 12.27 -2.03 -15.17
CA GLU A 8 13.71 -1.97 -14.94
C GLU A 8 14.04 -2.34 -13.50
N TYR A 9 15.18 -2.94 -13.29
CA TYR A 9 15.67 -3.32 -11.96
C TYR A 9 17.15 -2.95 -11.79
N TYR A 10 17.53 -2.74 -10.53
CA TYR A 10 18.89 -2.39 -10.20
C TYR A 10 19.69 -3.65 -9.88
N SER A 11 20.59 -4.02 -10.76
CA SER A 11 21.46 -5.21 -10.63
C SER A 11 22.69 -4.86 -9.81
N ILE A 12 22.90 -5.60 -8.71
CA ILE A 12 24.04 -5.41 -7.81
C ILE A 12 24.96 -6.64 -7.93
N PRO A 13 26.29 -6.47 -8.20
CA PRO A 13 27.19 -7.60 -8.29
C PRO A 13 27.19 -8.47 -7.03
N TYR A 14 27.19 -9.78 -7.21
CA TYR A 14 27.25 -10.73 -6.10
C TYR A 14 28.45 -10.44 -5.20
N GLY A 15 28.24 -10.43 -3.88
CA GLY A 15 29.26 -10.14 -2.88
C GLY A 15 29.59 -8.66 -2.68
N ALA A 16 28.94 -7.73 -3.40
CA ALA A 16 29.10 -6.30 -3.14
C ALA A 16 28.59 -5.94 -1.75
N LYS A 17 29.35 -5.11 -1.02
CA LYS A 17 28.97 -4.66 0.33
C LYS A 17 27.88 -3.57 0.33
N THR A 18 27.75 -2.87 -0.78
CA THR A 18 26.79 -1.78 -0.97
C THR A 18 26.24 -1.79 -2.39
N ALA A 19 25.15 -1.06 -2.64
CA ALA A 19 24.56 -0.92 -3.96
C ALA A 19 25.30 0.08 -4.88
N ALA A 20 26.40 0.72 -4.43
CA ALA A 20 27.06 1.79 -5.15
C ALA A 20 27.58 1.40 -6.55
N ASN A 21 27.91 0.12 -6.76
CA ASN A 21 28.46 -0.40 -8.02
C ASN A 21 27.43 -1.17 -8.86
N GLY A 22 26.16 -0.99 -8.58
CA GLY A 22 25.10 -1.60 -9.38
C GLY A 22 24.81 -0.83 -10.67
N THR A 23 24.04 -1.46 -11.55
CA THR A 23 23.58 -0.90 -12.82
C THR A 23 22.08 -1.12 -13.01
N TRP A 24 21.42 -0.22 -13.71
CA TRP A 24 20.04 -0.40 -14.12
C TRP A 24 19.97 -1.32 -15.35
N GLU A 25 19.15 -2.34 -15.25
CA GLU A 25 18.91 -3.32 -16.30
C GLU A 25 17.45 -3.30 -16.72
N LYS A 26 17.17 -3.52 -18.00
CA LYS A 26 15.80 -3.65 -18.51
C LYS A 26 15.14 -4.93 -18.01
N GLY A 27 13.94 -4.79 -17.47
CA GLY A 27 13.10 -5.93 -17.12
C GLY A 27 12.41 -6.56 -18.35
N PRO A 28 11.68 -7.66 -18.15
CA PRO A 28 10.98 -8.37 -19.23
C PRO A 28 9.78 -7.60 -19.81
N GLY A 29 9.31 -6.56 -19.12
CA GLY A 29 8.19 -5.73 -19.54
C GLY A 29 6.91 -6.51 -19.79
N ILE A 30 6.10 -6.03 -20.72
CA ILE A 30 4.79 -6.60 -21.05
C ILE A 30 4.87 -8.05 -21.59
N HIS A 31 6.02 -8.43 -22.16
CA HIS A 31 6.20 -9.78 -22.73
C HIS A 31 6.04 -10.89 -21.69
N LEU A 32 6.49 -10.66 -20.45
CA LEU A 32 6.28 -11.61 -19.36
C LEU A 32 4.79 -11.87 -19.11
N PHE A 33 3.99 -10.82 -19.08
CA PHE A 33 2.56 -10.91 -18.77
C PHE A 33 1.78 -11.55 -19.94
N HIS A 34 2.17 -11.28 -21.19
CA HIS A 34 1.63 -11.99 -22.35
C HIS A 34 1.93 -13.48 -22.25
N ARG A 35 3.18 -13.84 -21.95
CA ARG A 35 3.57 -15.25 -21.79
C ARG A 35 2.87 -15.91 -20.60
N MET A 36 2.72 -15.21 -19.51
CA MET A 36 1.96 -15.70 -18.34
C MET A 36 0.52 -16.01 -18.74
N LYS A 37 -0.15 -15.12 -19.48
CA LYS A 37 -1.52 -15.31 -19.95
C LYS A 37 -1.64 -16.51 -20.92
N GLU A 38 -0.70 -16.68 -21.84
CA GLU A 38 -0.67 -17.83 -22.76
C GLU A 38 -0.56 -19.17 -22.02
N VAL A 39 0.31 -19.26 -21.00
CA VAL A 39 0.62 -20.52 -20.31
C VAL A 39 -0.38 -20.83 -19.20
N LEU A 40 -0.79 -19.81 -18.45
CA LEU A 40 -1.59 -19.97 -17.22
C LEU A 40 -3.06 -19.57 -17.42
N GLY A 41 -3.42 -18.99 -18.58
CA GLY A 41 -4.71 -18.35 -18.78
C GLY A 41 -4.85 -17.05 -17.99
N GLU A 42 -6.06 -16.48 -17.97
CA GLU A 42 -6.34 -15.27 -17.20
C GLU A 42 -6.11 -15.51 -15.69
N ARG A 43 -5.37 -14.62 -15.06
CA ARG A 43 -5.11 -14.62 -13.63
C ARG A 43 -5.45 -13.27 -13.04
N LYS A 44 -6.02 -13.26 -11.83
CA LYS A 44 -6.23 -12.05 -11.05
C LYS A 44 -4.91 -11.68 -10.36
N VAL A 45 -4.35 -10.54 -10.73
CA VAL A 45 -3.09 -10.01 -10.19
C VAL A 45 -3.34 -8.59 -9.75
N ILE A 46 -2.78 -8.17 -8.64
CA ILE A 46 -2.70 -6.79 -8.19
C ILE A 46 -1.26 -6.34 -8.42
N ALA A 47 -1.08 -5.25 -9.17
CA ALA A 47 0.23 -4.67 -9.43
C ALA A 47 0.64 -3.78 -8.25
N GLU A 48 1.74 -4.11 -7.56
CA GLU A 48 2.28 -3.24 -6.52
C GLU A 48 3.10 -2.12 -7.18
N ASP A 49 2.51 -0.94 -7.25
CA ASP A 49 3.00 0.28 -7.89
C ASP A 49 3.07 1.46 -6.89
N LEU A 50 3.47 1.18 -5.65
CA LEU A 50 3.55 2.16 -4.57
C LEU A 50 4.84 2.98 -4.62
N GLY A 51 4.82 4.20 -4.05
CA GLY A 51 5.99 5.07 -3.96
C GLY A 51 6.37 5.73 -5.28
N TYR A 52 7.67 5.78 -5.61
CA TYR A 52 8.15 6.44 -6.82
C TYR A 52 7.91 5.59 -8.07
N VAL A 53 6.96 6.00 -8.87
CA VAL A 53 6.53 5.30 -10.10
C VAL A 53 6.83 6.17 -11.32
N THR A 54 7.65 5.65 -12.25
CA THR A 54 7.95 6.30 -13.52
C THR A 54 6.79 6.18 -14.50
N ASP A 55 6.75 7.03 -15.52
CA ASP A 55 5.69 6.96 -16.53
C ASP A 55 5.70 5.62 -17.30
N SER A 56 6.88 5.03 -17.47
CA SER A 56 7.01 3.69 -18.09
C SER A 56 6.38 2.59 -17.24
N VAL A 57 6.51 2.65 -15.93
CA VAL A 57 5.84 1.71 -14.99
C VAL A 57 4.33 1.93 -14.99
N LYS A 58 3.85 3.18 -14.99
CA LYS A 58 2.42 3.49 -15.11
C LYS A 58 1.84 2.92 -16.41
N GLN A 59 2.57 3.10 -17.52
CA GLN A 59 2.16 2.53 -18.81
C GLN A 59 2.14 1.01 -18.78
N LEU A 60 3.16 0.38 -18.20
CA LEU A 60 3.22 -1.08 -18.08
C LEU A 60 2.04 -1.63 -17.27
N VAL A 61 1.69 -1.00 -16.13
CA VAL A 61 0.51 -1.38 -15.34
C VAL A 61 -0.76 -1.25 -16.18
N ALA A 62 -0.92 -0.14 -16.90
CA ALA A 62 -2.07 0.09 -17.79
C ALA A 62 -2.16 -0.97 -18.88
N ASP A 63 -1.04 -1.32 -19.54
CA ASP A 63 -0.96 -2.30 -20.62
C ASP A 63 -1.32 -3.72 -20.16
N THR A 64 -1.04 -4.07 -18.90
CA THR A 64 -1.45 -5.36 -18.34
C THR A 64 -2.94 -5.42 -17.99
N GLY A 65 -3.59 -4.28 -17.78
CA GLY A 65 -4.96 -4.19 -17.25
C GLY A 65 -5.11 -4.59 -15.79
N PHE A 66 -4.01 -4.83 -15.08
CA PHE A 66 -4.05 -5.17 -13.65
C PHE A 66 -4.40 -3.95 -12.80
N PRO A 67 -5.19 -4.10 -11.72
CA PRO A 67 -5.37 -3.04 -10.76
C PRO A 67 -4.05 -2.71 -10.05
N GLY A 68 -3.70 -1.43 -10.02
CA GLY A 68 -2.65 -0.90 -9.16
C GLY A 68 -3.13 -0.76 -7.71
N MET A 69 -2.27 -0.29 -6.82
CA MET A 69 -2.57 -0.15 -5.39
C MET A 69 -2.74 1.32 -4.99
N LYS A 70 -3.67 1.57 -4.07
CA LYS A 70 -3.89 2.87 -3.42
C LYS A 70 -3.94 2.69 -1.91
N VAL A 71 -3.04 3.37 -1.20
CA VAL A 71 -2.89 3.27 0.26
C VAL A 71 -3.31 4.59 0.89
N LEU A 72 -4.34 4.57 1.75
CA LEU A 72 -4.91 5.79 2.32
C LEU A 72 -3.92 6.54 3.22
N GLU A 73 -3.09 5.84 3.99
CA GLU A 73 -2.08 6.49 4.84
C GLU A 73 -1.18 7.45 4.06
N PHE A 74 -0.81 7.11 2.83
CA PHE A 74 0.05 7.94 1.97
C PHE A 74 -0.61 9.27 1.53
N ALA A 75 -1.92 9.39 1.63
CA ALA A 75 -2.62 10.62 1.31
C ALA A 75 -2.32 11.77 2.29
N PHE A 76 -1.92 11.43 3.53
CA PHE A 76 -1.77 12.41 4.61
C PHE A 76 -0.41 12.34 5.32
N ASP A 77 0.44 11.39 4.99
CA ASP A 77 1.74 11.17 5.63
C ASP A 77 2.85 11.90 4.88
N SER A 78 3.38 12.98 5.46
CA SER A 78 4.45 13.77 4.85
C SER A 78 5.81 13.07 4.81
N ARG A 79 5.95 11.96 5.55
CA ARG A 79 7.15 11.10 5.53
C ARG A 79 7.26 10.31 4.23
N ASP A 80 6.15 10.13 3.55
CA ASP A 80 6.12 9.52 2.22
C ASP A 80 6.40 10.58 1.16
N THR A 81 7.45 10.36 0.38
CA THR A 81 7.89 11.28 -0.69
C THR A 81 7.10 11.11 -1.99
N GLY A 82 6.06 10.28 -1.98
CA GLY A 82 5.18 10.06 -3.12
C GLY A 82 4.29 11.27 -3.43
N CYS A 83 3.47 11.13 -4.46
CA CYS A 83 2.46 12.12 -4.80
C CYS A 83 1.23 11.91 -3.91
N THR A 84 1.17 12.56 -2.75
CA THR A 84 0.06 12.41 -1.78
C THR A 84 -1.31 12.59 -2.43
N ASN A 85 -1.41 13.48 -3.42
CA ASN A 85 -2.65 13.75 -4.16
C ASN A 85 -3.18 12.50 -4.90
N ASP A 86 -2.31 11.64 -5.41
CA ASP A 86 -2.69 10.40 -6.11
C ASP A 86 -3.30 9.36 -5.16
N TYR A 87 -3.09 9.51 -3.84
CA TYR A 87 -3.61 8.63 -2.80
C TYR A 87 -4.87 9.15 -2.11
N LEU A 88 -5.36 10.35 -2.48
CA LEU A 88 -6.64 10.84 -2.01
C LEU A 88 -7.79 10.04 -2.64
N PRO A 89 -8.74 9.50 -1.87
CA PRO A 89 -9.77 8.56 -2.36
C PRO A 89 -10.63 9.07 -3.51
N HIS A 90 -10.84 10.40 -3.62
CA HIS A 90 -11.59 10.98 -4.75
C HIS A 90 -10.81 10.92 -6.09
N ASN A 91 -9.50 10.70 -6.05
CA ASN A 91 -8.62 10.56 -7.22
C ASN A 91 -8.36 9.09 -7.61
N TYR A 92 -8.91 8.13 -6.87
CA TYR A 92 -8.69 6.72 -7.19
C TYR A 92 -9.30 6.38 -8.55
N PRO A 93 -8.56 5.66 -9.43
CA PRO A 93 -9.16 5.04 -10.60
C PRO A 93 -10.07 3.89 -10.18
N GLU A 94 -11.04 3.52 -11.01
CA GLU A 94 -11.89 2.36 -10.72
C GLU A 94 -11.09 1.06 -10.67
N ASN A 95 -10.18 0.88 -11.64
CA ASN A 95 -9.32 -0.31 -11.69
C ASN A 95 -8.13 -0.18 -10.73
N CYS A 96 -8.40 -0.21 -9.43
CA CYS A 96 -7.36 -0.28 -8.41
C CYS A 96 -7.82 -1.10 -7.20
N ALA A 97 -6.86 -1.54 -6.39
CA ALA A 97 -7.06 -2.10 -5.07
C ALA A 97 -6.74 -1.02 -4.02
N ALA A 98 -7.74 -0.62 -3.24
CA ALA A 98 -7.60 0.38 -2.20
C ALA A 98 -7.41 -0.26 -0.83
N TYR A 99 -6.52 0.32 -0.03
CA TYR A 99 -6.15 -0.15 1.30
C TYR A 99 -6.20 1.01 2.29
N THR A 100 -6.48 0.74 3.57
CA THR A 100 -6.14 1.68 4.65
C THR A 100 -4.62 1.76 4.82
N GLY A 101 -3.97 0.64 4.96
CA GLY A 101 -2.54 0.36 4.95
C GLY A 101 -2.31 -1.07 4.48
N THR A 102 -1.09 -1.41 4.08
CA THR A 102 -0.67 -2.77 3.74
C THR A 102 -0.03 -3.48 4.92
N HIS A 103 0.46 -4.71 4.73
CA HIS A 103 1.25 -5.41 5.75
C HIS A 103 2.58 -4.69 6.10
N ASP A 104 3.08 -3.83 5.23
CA ASP A 104 4.31 -3.05 5.44
C ASP A 104 4.07 -1.71 6.14
N ASN A 105 2.82 -1.24 6.15
CA ASN A 105 2.43 -0.02 6.81
C ASN A 105 2.22 -0.22 8.33
N GLU A 106 2.00 0.85 9.03
CA GLU A 106 1.48 0.82 10.40
C GLU A 106 0.01 0.34 10.37
N THR A 107 -0.54 -0.03 11.51
CA THR A 107 -2.00 -0.09 11.64
C THR A 107 -2.55 1.33 11.70
N LEU A 108 -3.81 1.56 11.32
CA LEU A 108 -4.41 2.90 11.39
C LEU A 108 -4.24 3.56 12.76
N VAL A 109 -4.47 2.82 13.84
CA VAL A 109 -4.29 3.35 15.21
C VAL A 109 -2.82 3.64 15.50
N GLY A 110 -1.91 2.80 15.03
CA GLY A 110 -0.47 3.03 15.11
C GLY A 110 -0.06 4.28 14.36
N TRP A 111 -0.53 4.43 13.13
CA TRP A 111 -0.31 5.59 12.28
C TRP A 111 -0.85 6.88 12.91
N PHE A 112 -2.07 6.88 13.45
CA PHE A 112 -2.61 8.03 14.19
C PHE A 112 -1.74 8.47 15.37
N ASN A 113 -0.93 7.58 15.92
CA ASN A 113 -0.03 7.88 17.02
C ASN A 113 1.35 8.38 16.57
N SER A 114 1.69 8.18 15.30
CA SER A 114 3.03 8.50 14.75
C SER A 114 3.06 9.75 13.89
N ILE A 115 1.93 10.15 13.29
CA ILE A 115 1.83 11.37 12.47
C ILE A 115 1.78 12.63 13.33
N THR A 116 2.10 13.77 12.70
CA THR A 116 2.03 15.09 13.33
C THR A 116 0.59 15.54 13.57
N LYS A 117 0.43 16.57 14.40
CA LYS A 117 -0.89 17.17 14.61
C LYS A 117 -1.46 17.77 13.32
N GLU A 118 -0.61 18.40 12.52
CA GLU A 118 -1.01 19.01 11.24
C GLU A 118 -1.52 17.96 10.25
N GLU A 119 -0.81 16.82 10.11
CA GLU A 119 -1.24 15.70 9.27
C GLU A 119 -2.57 15.12 9.74
N MET A 120 -2.74 14.98 11.06
CA MET A 120 -4.00 14.52 11.64
C MET A 120 -5.14 15.51 11.39
N GLU A 121 -4.89 16.82 11.49
CA GLU A 121 -5.88 17.86 11.20
C GLU A 121 -6.27 17.82 9.72
N ASN A 122 -5.29 17.75 8.80
CA ASN A 122 -5.54 17.62 7.37
C ASN A 122 -6.39 16.38 7.04
N ALA A 123 -6.10 15.25 7.68
CA ALA A 123 -6.89 14.03 7.49
C ALA A 123 -8.32 14.18 8.02
N ARG A 124 -8.52 14.84 9.14
CA ARG A 124 -9.84 15.14 9.71
C ARG A 124 -10.62 16.14 8.89
N ASP A 125 -9.97 17.18 8.35
CA ASP A 125 -10.57 18.14 7.44
C ASP A 125 -11.11 17.42 6.19
N TYR A 126 -10.30 16.52 5.63
CA TYR A 126 -10.70 15.70 4.48
C TYR A 126 -11.88 14.79 4.78
N LEU A 127 -11.94 14.21 5.98
CA LEU A 127 -13.06 13.41 6.46
C LEU A 127 -14.31 14.24 6.79
N CYS A 128 -14.17 15.57 6.96
CA CYS A 128 -15.17 16.45 7.58
C CYS A 128 -15.59 15.93 8.98
N ASP A 129 -14.66 15.35 9.73
CA ASP A 129 -14.92 14.74 11.06
C ASP A 129 -13.88 15.15 12.11
N HIS A 130 -14.21 16.21 12.86
CA HIS A 130 -13.42 16.69 14.00
C HIS A 130 -13.89 16.16 15.35
N TYR A 131 -15.01 15.43 15.38
CA TYR A 131 -15.70 15.04 16.62
C TYR A 131 -15.46 13.60 17.04
N THR A 132 -15.23 12.69 16.09
CA THR A 132 -14.97 11.29 16.42
C THR A 132 -13.73 11.16 17.30
N PRO A 133 -13.85 10.56 18.50
CA PRO A 133 -12.71 10.32 19.37
C PRO A 133 -11.63 9.47 18.68
N LYS A 134 -10.34 9.78 18.93
CA LYS A 134 -9.19 9.12 18.30
C LYS A 134 -9.28 7.59 18.35
N LYS A 135 -9.76 7.01 19.46
CA LYS A 135 -9.92 5.57 19.65
C LYS A 135 -10.94 4.90 18.70
N HIS A 136 -11.81 5.69 18.07
CA HIS A 136 -12.82 5.21 17.11
C HIS A 136 -12.59 5.74 15.69
N LEU A 137 -11.53 6.52 15.48
CA LEU A 137 -11.26 7.21 14.22
C LEU A 137 -10.95 6.24 13.07
N HIS A 138 -10.51 5.01 13.37
CA HIS A 138 -10.30 3.97 12.35
C HIS A 138 -11.57 3.69 11.54
N TRP A 139 -12.77 3.77 12.12
CA TRP A 139 -14.02 3.53 11.41
C TRP A 139 -14.32 4.55 10.30
N PRO A 140 -14.24 5.88 10.53
CA PRO A 140 -14.33 6.87 9.45
C PRO A 140 -13.30 6.63 8.33
N PHE A 141 -12.05 6.26 8.65
CA PHE A 141 -11.01 5.99 7.65
C PHE A 141 -11.33 4.72 6.84
N ILE A 142 -11.76 3.63 7.48
CA ILE A 142 -12.23 2.42 6.80
C ILE A 142 -13.40 2.76 5.87
N SER A 143 -14.39 3.50 6.38
CA SER A 143 -15.55 3.92 5.61
C SER A 143 -15.16 4.77 4.40
N LEU A 144 -14.15 5.65 4.54
CA LEU A 144 -13.65 6.48 3.46
C LEU A 144 -13.08 5.64 2.30
N VAL A 145 -12.24 4.65 2.61
CA VAL A 145 -11.68 3.74 1.59
C VAL A 145 -12.78 2.90 0.94
N MET A 146 -13.70 2.35 1.73
CA MET A 146 -14.80 1.52 1.22
C MET A 146 -15.78 2.30 0.33
N ARG A 147 -15.88 3.61 0.49
CA ARG A 147 -16.74 4.51 -0.32
C ARG A 147 -16.01 5.10 -1.52
N SER A 148 -14.74 4.78 -1.72
CA SER A 148 -13.99 5.22 -2.91
C SER A 148 -14.51 4.54 -4.18
N ARG A 149 -14.00 4.99 -5.33
CA ARG A 149 -14.34 4.39 -6.64
C ARG A 149 -13.62 3.08 -6.93
N ALA A 150 -12.71 2.64 -6.06
CA ALA A 150 -11.92 1.44 -6.27
C ALA A 150 -12.81 0.18 -6.40
N ASN A 151 -12.56 -0.65 -7.40
CA ASN A 151 -13.28 -1.91 -7.59
C ASN A 151 -12.97 -2.96 -6.51
N LEU A 152 -11.85 -2.81 -5.82
CA LEU A 152 -11.42 -3.70 -4.75
C LEU A 152 -10.97 -2.86 -3.54
N CYS A 153 -11.46 -3.24 -2.36
CA CYS A 153 -11.04 -2.67 -1.10
C CYS A 153 -10.56 -3.79 -0.18
N ILE A 154 -9.34 -3.66 0.34
CA ILE A 154 -8.73 -4.64 1.24
C ILE A 154 -8.32 -3.90 2.52
N ILE A 155 -8.96 -4.25 3.62
CA ILE A 155 -8.71 -3.65 4.93
C ILE A 155 -8.07 -4.68 5.86
N PRO A 156 -6.90 -4.39 6.46
CA PRO A 156 -6.31 -5.26 7.47
C PRO A 156 -7.26 -5.49 8.64
N ILE A 157 -7.35 -6.72 9.11
CA ILE A 157 -8.22 -7.06 10.26
C ILE A 157 -7.84 -6.27 11.51
N GLN A 158 -6.58 -5.90 11.67
CA GLN A 158 -6.10 -5.08 12.76
C GLN A 158 -6.77 -3.71 12.79
N ASP A 159 -7.04 -3.13 11.62
CA ASP A 159 -7.71 -1.83 11.49
C ASP A 159 -9.20 -1.94 11.87
N TYR A 160 -9.89 -3.01 11.46
CA TYR A 160 -11.25 -3.28 11.92
C TYR A 160 -11.34 -3.40 13.44
N LEU A 161 -10.35 -4.06 14.06
CA LEU A 161 -10.30 -4.27 15.50
C LEU A 161 -9.79 -3.04 16.27
N GLY A 162 -9.32 -2.01 15.58
CA GLY A 162 -8.75 -0.82 16.18
C GLY A 162 -7.46 -1.09 16.97
N TYR A 163 -6.63 -2.01 16.50
CA TYR A 163 -5.38 -2.39 17.16
C TYR A 163 -4.24 -1.47 16.72
N ASP A 164 -3.32 -1.24 17.64
CA ASP A 164 -2.12 -0.44 17.40
C ASP A 164 -0.96 -1.26 16.79
N ASN A 165 0.22 -0.65 16.71
CA ASN A 165 1.41 -1.24 16.11
C ASN A 165 1.95 -2.50 16.83
N THR A 166 1.41 -2.89 17.97
CA THR A 166 1.73 -4.19 18.60
C THR A 166 1.23 -5.36 17.76
N SER A 167 0.22 -5.13 16.92
CA SER A 167 -0.35 -6.10 15.99
C SER A 167 0.16 -5.96 14.54
N ARG A 168 1.09 -5.05 14.27
CA ARG A 168 1.67 -4.83 12.95
C ARG A 168 2.34 -6.10 12.42
N MET A 169 2.08 -6.42 11.13
CA MET A 169 2.59 -7.65 10.51
C MET A 169 4.06 -7.57 10.17
N ASN A 170 4.47 -6.50 9.49
CA ASN A 170 5.83 -6.33 9.01
C ASN A 170 6.35 -4.91 9.25
N ARG A 171 7.64 -4.81 9.58
CA ARG A 171 8.39 -3.57 9.63
C ARG A 171 9.51 -3.66 8.62
N PRO A 172 9.42 -2.98 7.47
CA PRO A 172 10.49 -2.99 6.47
C PRO A 172 11.86 -2.68 7.07
N SER A 173 12.91 -3.26 6.51
CA SER A 173 14.30 -3.11 6.95
C SER A 173 14.59 -3.64 8.37
N THR A 174 13.73 -4.49 8.92
CA THR A 174 13.96 -5.17 10.22
C THR A 174 13.89 -6.68 10.09
N VAL A 175 14.50 -7.38 11.04
CA VAL A 175 14.47 -8.84 11.13
C VAL A 175 14.00 -9.31 12.51
N GLY A 176 13.48 -10.52 12.59
CA GLY A 176 13.23 -11.24 13.84
C GLY A 176 11.79 -11.27 14.34
N ILE A 177 11.06 -10.14 14.32
CA ILE A 177 9.71 -10.05 14.91
C ILE A 177 8.57 -10.01 13.89
N ASN A 178 8.88 -9.90 12.60
CA ASN A 178 7.90 -9.77 11.53
C ASN A 178 7.11 -11.07 11.30
N TRP A 179 5.87 -10.94 10.83
CA TRP A 179 4.98 -12.04 10.45
C TRP A 179 4.58 -12.97 11.60
N ARG A 180 4.65 -12.51 12.85
CA ARG A 180 4.38 -13.32 14.05
C ARG A 180 3.02 -13.06 14.68
N TRP A 181 2.42 -11.89 14.45
CA TRP A 181 1.11 -11.60 15.02
C TRP A 181 0.06 -12.62 14.53
N ARG A 182 -0.83 -13.01 15.41
CA ARG A 182 -1.95 -13.90 15.13
C ARG A 182 -3.18 -13.39 15.84
N ILE A 183 -4.34 -13.45 15.14
CA ILE A 183 -5.64 -13.20 15.74
C ILE A 183 -6.08 -14.45 16.51
N THR A 184 -6.75 -14.24 17.63
CA THR A 184 -7.35 -15.30 18.42
C THR A 184 -8.83 -15.48 18.07
N GLU A 185 -9.40 -16.67 18.34
CA GLU A 185 -10.82 -16.94 18.13
C GLU A 185 -11.73 -15.96 18.88
N LYS A 186 -11.35 -15.59 20.12
CA LYS A 186 -12.06 -14.60 20.92
C LYS A 186 -12.08 -13.20 20.28
N GLU A 187 -11.07 -12.84 19.54
CA GLU A 187 -11.00 -11.56 18.84
C GLU A 187 -11.83 -11.55 17.57
N LEU A 188 -11.97 -12.70 16.89
CA LEU A 188 -12.83 -12.85 15.72
C LEU A 188 -14.33 -12.75 16.05
N SER A 189 -14.71 -12.95 17.31
CA SER A 189 -16.11 -12.89 17.77
C SER A 189 -16.53 -11.52 18.29
N LYS A 190 -15.67 -10.51 18.20
CA LYS A 190 -15.97 -9.12 18.56
C LYS A 190 -16.61 -8.37 17.40
#